data_a473714539d3898a54065a7f50f88c5c
#
_entry.id   a473714539d3898a54065a7f50f88c5c
#
_cell.length_a   1.000
_cell.length_b   1.000
_cell.length_c   1.000
_cell.angle_alpha   90.00
_cell.angle_beta   90.00
_cell.angle_gamma   90.00
#
_symmetry.space_group_name_H-M   'P 1'
#
loop_
_entity.id
_entity.type
_entity.pdbx_description
1 polymer ?
#
loop_
_entity_poly.entity_id
_entity_poly.type
_entity_poly.pdbx_seq_one_letter_code
_entity_poly.pdbx_strand_id
1 'polypeptide(L)'
;MLRKVLRVACFATAVPLSIGLSGFAQAADWGGYHVGHTIMSVVGHKGSINEDRPLDVLIWYPADPKSYKDAPPSIYRSRLKGVPLPGPWAALSWEFAAERARDNPAVKTRGRSYPLIVVSHPNAGDPFNSSKIIERLASYGYVVAAPFHNGDTQDDVRIDFINTRRERTGNLSCLDGLPGPCTDALGKSMQDRALDISAVITNIPSLFGEHVDMERIGFVGSSRGAASGLGVGGGSTELSKLGIAADARVDALFLLTAGGRANPLMNHAAITIPTVQVTGTADRNLGASRTSFAAINSTSKAFVEVTGAWHRGLSSDSYCEQMQAVGPIAQSNPAAILDLHSLQNLLLSPILPGDTLSSGTALDHCPYEFFVEPVDIRPVVFLQTGVWVTPDNVPTSIEMRLLSTMRNNLARAFFGDVLDVRGDDSFAEYLLREFQEKYGGNLTAVELQGFR
;
A
#
# COMPACT_ATOMS: atom_id res chain seq x y z
N MET A 1 -34.60 15.63 5.42
CA MET A 1 -33.32 16.34 5.27
C MET A 1 -32.70 15.92 3.97
N LEU A 2 -32.58 16.83 3.00
CA LEU A 2 -32.01 16.54 1.67
C LEU A 2 -30.51 16.31 1.83
N ARG A 3 -30.04 15.12 1.48
CA ARG A 3 -28.61 14.79 1.38
C ARG A 3 -28.03 15.54 0.16
N LYS A 4 -27.22 16.55 0.40
CA LYS A 4 -26.42 17.15 -0.67
C LYS A 4 -25.25 16.21 -0.98
N VAL A 5 -25.40 15.39 -2.01
CA VAL A 5 -24.29 14.72 -2.66
C VAL A 5 -23.73 15.72 -3.68
N LEU A 6 -22.61 16.33 -3.38
CA LEU A 6 -21.93 17.19 -4.33
C LEU A 6 -21.11 16.31 -5.28
N ARG A 7 -21.65 16.06 -6.48
CA ARG A 7 -20.88 15.47 -7.58
C ARG A 7 -20.27 16.61 -8.38
N VAL A 8 -18.96 16.83 -8.21
CA VAL A 8 -18.22 17.76 -9.06
C VAL A 8 -17.72 16.97 -10.26
N ALA A 9 -18.42 17.06 -11.38
CA ALA A 9 -17.93 16.58 -12.66
C ALA A 9 -16.97 17.62 -13.23
N CYS A 10 -15.69 17.32 -13.27
CA CYS A 10 -14.71 18.16 -13.95
C CYS A 10 -14.91 18.04 -15.47
N PHE A 11 -15.56 19.00 -16.08
CA PHE A 11 -15.53 19.14 -17.54
C PHE A 11 -14.20 19.77 -17.94
N ALA A 12 -13.31 18.97 -18.50
CA ALA A 12 -12.11 19.46 -19.14
C ALA A 12 -12.46 20.09 -20.48
N THR A 13 -12.54 21.42 -20.53
CA THR A 13 -12.44 22.14 -21.80
C THR A 13 -10.97 22.17 -22.21
N ALA A 14 -10.63 21.38 -23.21
CA ALA A 14 -9.29 21.33 -23.77
C ALA A 14 -8.99 22.68 -24.49
N VAL A 15 -8.17 23.50 -23.88
CA VAL A 15 -7.45 24.57 -24.55
C VAL A 15 -5.99 24.10 -24.61
N PRO A 16 -5.42 23.91 -25.82
CA PRO A 16 -4.01 23.56 -25.93
C PRO A 16 -3.18 24.82 -25.73
N LEU A 17 -2.72 25.06 -24.52
CA LEU A 17 -1.63 25.99 -24.26
C LEU A 17 -0.39 25.14 -23.91
N SER A 18 0.41 24.85 -24.96
CA SER A 18 1.75 24.33 -24.84
C SER A 18 2.66 25.41 -24.26
N ILE A 19 2.66 25.54 -22.94
CA ILE A 19 3.72 26.21 -22.20
C ILE A 19 4.50 25.10 -21.51
N GLY A 20 5.76 24.92 -21.96
CA GLY A 20 6.70 24.03 -21.30
C GLY A 20 6.91 24.44 -19.84
N LEU A 21 6.14 23.84 -18.97
CA LEU A 21 6.42 23.78 -17.53
C LEU A 21 7.13 22.45 -17.30
N SER A 22 8.47 22.50 -17.30
CA SER A 22 9.26 21.62 -16.48
C SER A 22 8.84 21.87 -15.02
N GLY A 23 7.65 21.38 -14.65
CA GLY A 23 7.14 21.42 -13.31
C GLY A 23 7.99 20.50 -12.48
N PHE A 24 8.87 21.10 -11.67
CA PHE A 24 9.48 20.40 -10.54
C PHE A 24 8.35 19.70 -9.80
N ALA A 25 8.34 18.37 -9.81
CA ALA A 25 7.52 17.58 -8.92
C ALA A 25 7.93 18.02 -7.51
N GLN A 26 7.14 18.88 -6.90
CA GLN A 26 7.43 19.42 -5.57
C GLN A 26 7.42 18.22 -4.63
N ALA A 27 8.59 17.91 -4.09
CA ALA A 27 8.75 16.79 -3.17
C ALA A 27 7.67 16.90 -2.09
N ALA A 28 6.99 15.79 -1.80
CA ALA A 28 6.00 15.80 -0.73
C ALA A 28 6.63 16.34 0.55
N ASP A 29 5.97 17.30 1.20
CA ASP A 29 6.50 17.92 2.39
C ASP A 29 6.70 16.89 3.51
N TRP A 30 7.83 16.97 4.18
CA TRP A 30 8.11 16.16 5.35
C TRP A 30 7.58 16.84 6.61
N GLY A 31 7.13 16.01 7.56
CA GLY A 31 6.80 16.49 8.90
C GLY A 31 8.04 16.93 9.69
N GLY A 32 7.81 17.47 10.87
CA GLY A 32 8.86 18.02 11.74
C GLY A 32 9.62 16.99 12.58
N TYR A 33 9.34 15.69 12.43
CA TYR A 33 10.00 14.65 13.21
C TYR A 33 11.04 13.88 12.39
N HIS A 34 12.13 13.48 13.04
CA HIS A 34 13.03 12.44 12.55
C HIS A 34 12.32 11.10 12.62
N VAL A 35 12.60 10.20 11.70
CA VAL A 35 11.92 8.90 11.57
C VAL A 35 12.84 7.79 12.08
N GLY A 36 12.44 7.14 13.17
CA GLY A 36 13.05 5.89 13.65
C GLY A 36 12.35 4.69 13.03
N HIS A 37 13.08 3.60 12.91
CA HIS A 37 12.58 2.31 12.44
C HIS A 37 13.03 1.20 13.36
N THR A 38 12.15 0.26 13.68
CA THR A 38 12.46 -0.93 14.48
C THR A 38 11.57 -2.10 14.09
N ILE A 39 11.87 -3.27 14.63
CA ILE A 39 11.09 -4.49 14.44
C ILE A 39 10.62 -5.00 15.79
N MET A 40 9.35 -5.39 15.88
CA MET A 40 8.75 -6.08 17.01
C MET A 40 8.26 -7.45 16.55
N SER A 41 8.55 -8.50 17.34
CA SER A 41 7.99 -9.82 17.11
C SER A 41 6.90 -10.12 18.14
N VAL A 42 5.69 -10.41 17.68
CA VAL A 42 4.55 -10.82 18.50
C VAL A 42 4.59 -12.34 18.62
N VAL A 43 4.98 -12.83 19.79
CA VAL A 43 5.04 -14.26 20.11
C VAL A 43 3.71 -14.75 20.70
N GLY A 44 3.39 -16.02 20.48
CA GLY A 44 2.15 -16.64 20.97
C GLY A 44 0.88 -16.19 20.24
N HIS A 45 1.03 -15.43 19.16
CA HIS A 45 -0.08 -15.10 18.28
C HIS A 45 -0.59 -16.36 17.56
N LYS A 46 -1.91 -16.46 17.42
CA LYS A 46 -2.57 -17.59 16.76
C LYS A 46 -3.27 -17.16 15.49
N GLY A 47 -3.20 -18.01 14.49
CA GLY A 47 -3.98 -17.85 13.25
C GLY A 47 -5.43 -18.32 13.39
N SER A 48 -6.19 -18.19 12.32
CA SER A 48 -7.63 -18.46 12.25
C SER A 48 -8.02 -19.92 12.52
N ILE A 49 -7.10 -20.85 12.33
CA ILE A 49 -7.27 -22.27 12.69
C ILE A 49 -6.50 -22.66 13.95
N ASN A 50 -6.18 -21.69 14.81
CA ASN A 50 -5.47 -21.83 16.08
C ASN A 50 -4.02 -22.35 15.97
N GLU A 51 -3.41 -22.29 14.80
CA GLU A 51 -1.98 -22.58 14.61
C GLU A 51 -1.09 -21.46 15.18
N ASP A 52 0.14 -21.81 15.54
CA ASP A 52 1.16 -20.83 15.91
C ASP A 52 1.50 -19.97 14.70
N ARG A 53 1.33 -18.65 14.88
CA ARG A 53 1.52 -17.66 13.83
C ARG A 53 2.40 -16.51 14.34
N PRO A 54 3.73 -16.73 14.47
CA PRO A 54 4.62 -15.65 14.88
C PRO A 54 4.49 -14.50 13.91
N LEU A 55 4.43 -13.27 14.43
CA LEU A 55 4.14 -12.08 13.64
C LEU A 55 5.27 -11.06 13.83
N ASP A 56 6.03 -10.80 12.78
CA ASP A 56 6.98 -9.70 12.74
C ASP A 56 6.28 -8.44 12.27
N VAL A 57 6.48 -7.36 13.00
CA VAL A 57 5.88 -6.05 12.77
C VAL A 57 6.99 -5.03 12.61
N LEU A 58 7.04 -4.38 11.46
CA LEU A 58 7.90 -3.23 11.24
C LEU A 58 7.24 -1.99 11.80
N ILE A 59 8.00 -1.14 12.47
CA ILE A 59 7.46 0.03 13.15
C ILE A 59 8.31 1.25 12.83
N TRP A 60 7.65 2.32 12.39
CA TRP A 60 8.25 3.63 12.19
C TRP A 60 7.65 4.62 13.20
N TYR A 61 8.48 5.51 13.72
CA TYR A 61 8.07 6.38 14.81
C TYR A 61 8.87 7.69 14.87
N PRO A 62 8.32 8.73 15.53
CA PRO A 62 9.07 9.95 15.83
C PRO A 62 10.29 9.68 16.70
N ALA A 63 11.48 9.93 16.18
CA ALA A 63 12.75 9.65 16.83
C ALA A 63 13.31 10.86 17.59
N ASP A 64 14.03 10.60 18.67
CA ASP A 64 14.82 11.61 19.39
C ASP A 64 15.96 12.13 18.49
N PRO A 65 16.11 13.45 18.33
CA PRO A 65 17.08 14.02 17.40
C PRO A 65 18.54 13.67 17.70
N LYS A 66 18.88 13.40 18.98
CA LYS A 66 20.27 13.07 19.35
C LYS A 66 20.60 11.64 18.93
N SER A 67 19.77 10.68 19.37
CA SER A 67 19.97 9.27 19.03
C SER A 67 19.80 9.02 17.52
N TYR A 68 18.96 9.79 16.84
CA TYR A 68 18.79 9.68 15.39
C TYR A 68 20.08 9.99 14.61
N LYS A 69 20.87 10.98 15.06
CA LYS A 69 22.14 11.32 14.39
C LYS A 69 23.14 10.18 14.39
N ASP A 70 23.16 9.40 15.44
CA ASP A 70 24.11 8.31 15.66
C ASP A 70 23.61 6.97 15.10
N ALA A 71 22.31 6.85 14.82
CA ALA A 71 21.71 5.65 14.26
C ALA A 71 22.06 5.47 12.77
N PRO A 72 22.29 4.22 12.30
CA PRO A 72 22.54 3.96 10.89
C PRO A 72 21.28 4.18 10.04
N PRO A 73 21.41 4.60 8.77
CA PRO A 73 20.28 4.62 7.83
C PRO A 73 19.64 3.24 7.72
N SER A 74 18.30 3.19 7.69
CA SER A 74 17.60 1.92 7.51
C SER A 74 17.73 1.43 6.06
N ILE A 75 17.94 0.14 5.93
CA ILE A 75 17.95 -0.57 4.64
C ILE A 75 16.78 -1.54 4.62
N TYR A 76 15.84 -1.27 3.76
CA TYR A 76 14.69 -2.15 3.52
C TYR A 76 15.10 -3.30 2.61
N ARG A 77 14.72 -4.51 3.01
CA ARG A 77 15.15 -5.70 2.27
C ARG A 77 14.11 -6.80 2.28
N SER A 78 14.08 -7.54 1.19
CA SER A 78 13.35 -8.80 1.10
C SER A 78 13.82 -9.77 2.20
N ARG A 79 12.91 -10.51 2.80
CA ARG A 79 13.21 -11.61 3.76
C ARG A 79 14.05 -12.72 3.13
N LEU A 80 14.06 -12.81 1.79
CA LEU A 80 14.92 -13.72 1.03
C LEU A 80 16.37 -13.25 0.91
N LYS A 81 16.70 -12.02 1.33
CA LYS A 81 18.08 -11.51 1.27
C LYS A 81 19.00 -12.35 2.14
N GLY A 82 20.02 -12.92 1.51
CA GLY A 82 20.96 -13.82 2.19
C GLY A 82 20.52 -15.29 2.26
N VAL A 83 19.30 -15.61 1.82
CA VAL A 83 18.89 -17.00 1.64
C VAL A 83 19.56 -17.56 0.38
N PRO A 84 20.28 -18.71 0.46
CA PRO A 84 20.89 -19.33 -0.72
C PRO A 84 19.81 -19.91 -1.62
N LEU A 85 19.37 -19.10 -2.58
CA LEU A 85 18.40 -19.51 -3.59
C LEU A 85 19.12 -20.03 -4.82
N PRO A 86 18.72 -21.17 -5.41
CA PRO A 86 19.39 -21.74 -6.57
C PRO A 86 19.11 -20.97 -7.84
N GLY A 87 20.18 -20.79 -8.68
CA GLY A 87 20.06 -20.26 -10.04
C GLY A 87 19.36 -18.88 -10.12
N PRO A 88 18.37 -18.73 -10.99
CA PRO A 88 17.70 -17.45 -11.24
C PRO A 88 16.90 -16.91 -10.05
N TRP A 89 16.60 -17.74 -9.06
CA TRP A 89 15.82 -17.34 -7.90
C TRP A 89 16.53 -16.34 -6.98
N ALA A 90 17.87 -16.25 -7.07
CA ALA A 90 18.62 -15.22 -6.35
C ALA A 90 18.14 -13.79 -6.69
N ALA A 91 17.60 -13.59 -7.89
CA ALA A 91 17.00 -12.33 -8.34
C ALA A 91 15.74 -11.92 -7.58
N LEU A 92 15.17 -12.80 -6.76
CA LEU A 92 13.97 -12.49 -5.98
C LEU A 92 14.27 -11.68 -4.72
N SER A 93 15.52 -11.62 -4.29
CA SER A 93 15.92 -10.80 -3.15
C SER A 93 16.26 -9.38 -3.59
N TRP A 94 15.72 -8.39 -2.90
CA TRP A 94 15.97 -6.97 -3.16
C TRP A 94 16.32 -6.22 -1.88
N GLU A 95 16.97 -5.08 -2.02
CA GLU A 95 17.16 -4.11 -0.95
C GLU A 95 17.27 -2.70 -1.52
N PHE A 96 16.80 -1.73 -0.75
CA PHE A 96 16.95 -0.31 -1.03
C PHE A 96 16.99 0.51 0.26
N ALA A 97 17.56 1.71 0.19
CA ALA A 97 17.66 2.59 1.34
C ALA A 97 16.31 3.25 1.65
N ALA A 98 16.00 3.38 2.94
CA ALA A 98 14.92 4.24 3.40
C ALA A 98 15.16 5.70 2.96
N GLU A 99 14.07 6.48 2.77
CA GLU A 99 14.24 7.89 2.44
C GLU A 99 14.82 8.69 3.61
N ARG A 100 14.33 8.46 4.84
CA ARG A 100 14.77 9.16 6.05
C ARG A 100 14.84 8.28 7.29
N ALA A 101 14.29 7.08 7.27
CA ALA A 101 14.28 6.23 8.45
C ALA A 101 15.69 5.78 8.85
N ARG A 102 15.93 5.69 10.16
CA ARG A 102 17.16 5.15 10.76
C ARG A 102 16.83 4.06 11.76
N ASP A 103 17.73 3.10 11.88
CA ASP A 103 17.50 1.90 12.70
C ASP A 103 17.67 2.18 14.20
N ASN A 104 16.64 1.90 14.95
CA ASN A 104 16.60 1.86 16.41
C ASN A 104 17.05 3.14 17.16
N PRO A 105 16.83 4.37 16.67
CA PRO A 105 17.03 5.53 17.52
C PRO A 105 16.00 5.52 18.66
N ALA A 106 16.27 6.19 19.76
CA ALA A 106 15.31 6.31 20.85
C ALA A 106 14.03 7.05 20.36
N VAL A 107 12.90 6.68 20.93
CA VAL A 107 11.62 7.38 20.69
C VAL A 107 11.72 8.80 21.25
N LYS A 108 11.14 9.78 20.56
CA LYS A 108 11.01 11.14 21.06
C LYS A 108 9.91 11.19 22.12
N THR A 109 10.29 11.24 23.39
CA THR A 109 9.39 11.06 24.53
C THR A 109 8.81 12.36 25.15
N ARG A 110 9.35 13.55 24.81
CA ARG A 110 8.97 14.79 25.48
C ARG A 110 7.50 15.15 25.33
N GLY A 111 6.67 14.72 26.31
CA GLY A 111 5.35 15.23 26.61
C GLY A 111 4.27 14.96 25.54
N ARG A 112 4.45 13.93 24.71
CA ARG A 112 3.46 13.57 23.69
C ARG A 112 3.30 12.06 23.59
N SER A 113 2.07 11.61 23.48
CA SER A 113 1.69 10.34 22.92
C SER A 113 1.37 10.54 21.43
N TYR A 114 1.71 9.55 20.62
CA TYR A 114 1.55 9.59 19.17
C TYR A 114 0.41 8.65 18.75
N PRO A 115 -0.55 9.09 17.94
CA PRO A 115 -1.56 8.19 17.40
C PRO A 115 -0.92 7.03 16.65
N LEU A 116 -1.58 5.88 16.69
CA LEU A 116 -1.17 4.69 15.97
C LEU A 116 -1.78 4.65 14.58
N ILE A 117 -1.00 4.30 13.57
CA ILE A 117 -1.52 3.91 12.26
C ILE A 117 -1.05 2.49 11.96
N VAL A 118 -1.99 1.59 11.70
CA VAL A 118 -1.68 0.23 11.25
C VAL A 118 -1.74 0.17 9.73
N VAL A 119 -0.71 -0.40 9.10
CA VAL A 119 -0.61 -0.50 7.65
C VAL A 119 -0.66 -1.95 7.21
N SER A 120 -1.57 -2.31 6.31
CA SER A 120 -1.68 -3.66 5.75
C SER A 120 -1.34 -3.67 4.26
N HIS A 121 -0.35 -4.48 3.92
CA HIS A 121 0.21 -4.59 2.57
C HIS A 121 -0.72 -5.32 1.57
N PRO A 122 -0.53 -5.14 0.24
CA PRO A 122 -1.30 -5.84 -0.77
C PRO A 122 -1.04 -7.37 -0.75
N ASN A 123 -1.83 -8.12 -1.49
CA ASN A 123 -1.59 -9.54 -1.72
C ASN A 123 -0.21 -9.76 -2.33
N ALA A 124 0.51 -10.77 -1.85
CA ALA A 124 1.88 -11.05 -2.29
C ALA A 124 2.79 -9.80 -2.26
N GLY A 125 2.54 -8.91 -1.31
CA GLY A 125 3.36 -7.75 -1.01
C GLY A 125 4.09 -7.92 0.31
N ASP A 126 4.62 -6.81 0.82
CA ASP A 126 5.22 -6.71 2.13
C ASP A 126 5.03 -5.28 2.68
N PRO A 127 5.38 -5.01 3.94
CA PRO A 127 5.25 -3.66 4.52
C PRO A 127 5.98 -2.57 3.74
N PHE A 128 7.09 -2.90 3.07
CA PHE A 128 7.88 -1.94 2.33
C PHE A 128 7.21 -1.44 1.04
N ASN A 129 6.17 -2.14 0.54
CA ASN A 129 5.35 -1.63 -0.55
C ASN A 129 4.72 -0.26 -0.25
N SER A 130 4.60 0.10 1.03
CA SER A 130 4.05 1.37 1.50
C SER A 130 5.08 2.22 2.24
N SER A 131 6.39 2.01 2.01
CA SER A 131 7.46 2.65 2.79
C SER A 131 7.41 4.17 2.76
N LYS A 132 7.08 4.79 1.64
CA LYS A 132 7.05 6.25 1.51
C LYS A 132 5.89 6.88 2.30
N ILE A 133 4.68 6.33 2.19
CA ILE A 133 3.55 6.83 3.00
C ILE A 133 3.80 6.62 4.50
N ILE A 134 4.40 5.48 4.86
CA ILE A 134 4.74 5.13 6.23
C ILE A 134 5.75 6.13 6.81
N GLU A 135 6.88 6.36 6.14
CA GLU A 135 7.89 7.31 6.60
C GLU A 135 7.33 8.74 6.69
N ARG A 136 6.48 9.14 5.73
CA ARG A 136 5.81 10.44 5.77
C ARG A 136 4.94 10.57 7.01
N LEU A 137 4.04 9.62 7.26
CA LEU A 137 3.16 9.66 8.43
C LEU A 137 3.97 9.69 9.74
N ALA A 138 5.02 8.88 9.86
CA ALA A 138 5.89 8.91 11.03
C ALA A 138 6.56 10.28 11.21
N SER A 139 6.97 10.95 10.14
CA SER A 139 7.54 12.30 10.20
C SER A 139 6.54 13.38 10.64
N TYR A 140 5.25 13.11 10.50
CA TYR A 140 4.16 13.98 10.98
C TYR A 140 3.73 13.69 12.41
N GLY A 141 4.30 12.67 13.06
CA GLY A 141 4.06 12.42 14.47
C GLY A 141 3.13 11.24 14.73
N TYR A 142 3.13 10.25 13.87
CA TYR A 142 2.44 8.98 14.08
C TYR A 142 3.43 7.86 14.45
N VAL A 143 3.02 6.92 15.26
CA VAL A 143 3.61 5.59 15.30
C VAL A 143 2.92 4.77 14.22
N VAL A 144 3.70 4.22 13.28
CA VAL A 144 3.15 3.46 12.14
C VAL A 144 3.65 2.03 12.23
N ALA A 145 2.74 1.07 12.34
CA ALA A 145 3.03 -0.35 12.50
C ALA A 145 2.53 -1.15 11.31
N ALA A 146 3.40 -1.94 10.70
CA ALA A 146 3.08 -2.71 9.50
C ALA A 146 3.50 -4.18 9.68
N PRO A 147 2.56 -5.11 9.89
CA PRO A 147 2.85 -6.53 10.03
C PRO A 147 3.22 -7.18 8.69
N PHE A 148 4.11 -8.17 8.75
CA PHE A 148 4.21 -9.18 7.72
C PHE A 148 3.06 -10.17 7.90
N HIS A 149 2.10 -10.19 7.01
CA HIS A 149 1.04 -11.20 7.01
C HIS A 149 1.61 -12.53 6.50
N ASN A 150 2.18 -13.33 7.40
CA ASN A 150 2.83 -14.59 7.07
C ASN A 150 1.91 -15.52 6.25
N GLY A 151 2.46 -16.16 5.21
CA GLY A 151 1.71 -16.95 4.23
C GLY A 151 1.09 -16.12 3.08
N ASP A 152 1.15 -14.78 3.18
CA ASP A 152 0.58 -13.88 2.16
C ASP A 152 1.57 -12.76 1.76
N THR A 153 2.84 -12.88 2.15
CA THR A 153 3.89 -11.95 1.75
C THR A 153 4.44 -12.31 0.37
N GLN A 154 5.15 -11.36 -0.25
CA GLN A 154 5.85 -11.58 -1.50
C GLN A 154 6.83 -12.75 -1.41
N ASP A 155 7.54 -12.84 -0.30
CA ASP A 155 8.56 -13.86 -0.09
C ASP A 155 7.95 -15.23 0.21
N ASP A 156 6.84 -15.30 0.94
CA ASP A 156 6.11 -16.56 1.16
C ASP A 156 5.60 -17.14 -0.15
N VAL A 157 4.99 -16.31 -1.01
CA VAL A 157 4.51 -16.73 -2.32
C VAL A 157 5.66 -17.22 -3.20
N ARG A 158 6.83 -16.58 -3.13
CA ARG A 158 8.02 -16.98 -3.89
C ARG A 158 8.64 -18.27 -3.38
N ILE A 159 8.77 -18.42 -2.06
CA ILE A 159 9.27 -19.65 -1.42
C ILE A 159 8.35 -20.83 -1.77
N ASP A 160 7.07 -20.63 -1.63
CA ASP A 160 6.08 -21.64 -1.98
C ASP A 160 6.15 -22.04 -3.44
N PHE A 161 6.32 -21.07 -4.35
CA PHE A 161 6.49 -21.34 -5.76
C PHE A 161 7.75 -22.19 -6.03
N ILE A 162 8.89 -21.84 -5.39
CA ILE A 162 10.13 -22.58 -5.53
C ILE A 162 9.98 -24.01 -5.03
N ASN A 163 9.33 -24.18 -3.86
CA ASN A 163 9.21 -25.48 -3.18
C ASN A 163 8.15 -26.38 -3.80
N THR A 164 7.09 -25.79 -4.39
CA THR A 164 5.90 -26.53 -4.82
C THR A 164 5.68 -26.48 -6.34
N ARG A 165 6.68 -26.04 -7.10
CA ARG A 165 6.60 -25.87 -8.56
C ARG A 165 5.94 -27.03 -9.31
N ARG A 166 5.99 -28.25 -8.78
CA ARG A 166 5.35 -29.45 -9.36
C ARG A 166 3.95 -29.73 -8.83
N GLU A 167 3.59 -29.23 -7.66
CA GLU A 167 2.34 -29.60 -6.99
C GLU A 167 1.25 -28.53 -7.09
N ARG A 168 1.64 -27.27 -7.36
CA ARG A 168 0.73 -26.13 -7.35
C ARG A 168 0.06 -25.78 -8.68
N THR A 169 0.33 -26.49 -9.75
CA THR A 169 -0.40 -26.29 -11.02
C THR A 169 -1.92 -26.46 -10.87
N GLY A 170 -2.37 -27.17 -9.83
CA GLY A 170 -3.78 -27.28 -9.45
C GLY A 170 -4.31 -26.16 -8.53
N ASN A 171 -3.44 -25.49 -7.74
CA ASN A 171 -3.83 -24.48 -6.75
C ASN A 171 -3.66 -23.03 -7.22
N LEU A 172 -3.01 -22.77 -8.34
CA LEU A 172 -2.98 -21.46 -8.99
C LEU A 172 -4.37 -20.99 -9.43
N SER A 173 -5.30 -21.92 -9.66
CA SER A 173 -6.71 -21.62 -9.85
C SER A 173 -7.37 -20.90 -8.68
N CYS A 174 -6.75 -20.95 -7.49
CA CYS A 174 -7.27 -20.30 -6.29
C CYS A 174 -7.13 -18.77 -6.30
N LEU A 175 -6.25 -18.20 -7.09
CA LEU A 175 -6.16 -16.74 -7.22
C LEU A 175 -7.31 -16.16 -8.06
N ASP A 176 -8.16 -16.98 -8.70
CA ASP A 176 -8.92 -16.53 -9.85
C ASP A 176 -10.36 -17.00 -10.05
N GLY A 177 -11.05 -17.35 -9.00
CA GLY A 177 -12.51 -17.38 -9.04
C GLY A 177 -13.18 -18.60 -9.66
N LEU A 178 -12.55 -19.71 -9.62
CA LEU A 178 -13.27 -20.98 -9.78
C LEU A 178 -13.91 -21.38 -8.44
N PRO A 179 -15.16 -21.89 -8.43
CA PRO A 179 -15.79 -22.37 -7.21
C PRO A 179 -15.03 -23.58 -6.64
N GLY A 180 -14.79 -23.58 -5.30
CA GLY A 180 -14.12 -24.68 -4.62
C GLY A 180 -13.10 -24.25 -3.58
N PRO A 181 -12.00 -25.01 -3.35
CA PRO A 181 -11.03 -24.80 -2.24
C PRO A 181 -10.43 -23.40 -2.13
N CYS A 182 -10.54 -22.62 -3.17
CA CYS A 182 -10.00 -21.27 -3.25
C CYS A 182 -10.69 -20.26 -2.34
N THR A 183 -11.98 -20.42 -2.13
CA THR A 183 -12.74 -19.55 -1.20
C THR A 183 -12.23 -19.75 0.21
N ASP A 184 -11.91 -20.98 0.59
CA ASP A 184 -11.40 -21.29 1.91
C ASP A 184 -10.00 -20.69 2.13
N ALA A 185 -9.11 -20.78 1.12
CA ALA A 185 -7.77 -20.18 1.20
C ALA A 185 -7.82 -18.65 1.29
N LEU A 186 -8.69 -18.01 0.51
CA LEU A 186 -8.91 -16.56 0.60
C LEU A 186 -9.53 -16.18 1.93
N GLY A 187 -10.52 -16.93 2.38
CA GLY A 187 -11.17 -16.72 3.67
C GLY A 187 -10.19 -16.82 4.82
N LYS A 188 -9.35 -17.87 4.87
CA LYS A 188 -8.31 -18.03 5.86
C LYS A 188 -7.34 -16.84 5.85
N SER A 189 -6.84 -16.44 4.68
CA SER A 189 -5.95 -15.27 4.57
C SER A 189 -6.60 -14.00 5.12
N MET A 190 -7.88 -13.75 4.86
CA MET A 190 -8.58 -12.57 5.37
C MET A 190 -8.80 -12.62 6.88
N GLN A 191 -9.13 -13.79 7.44
CA GLN A 191 -9.23 -14.00 8.89
C GLN A 191 -7.89 -13.78 9.58
N ASP A 192 -6.82 -14.39 9.06
CA ASP A 192 -5.47 -14.26 9.61
C ASP A 192 -5.01 -12.80 9.61
N ARG A 193 -5.24 -12.06 8.52
CA ARG A 193 -4.90 -10.63 8.45
C ARG A 193 -5.66 -9.79 9.47
N ALA A 194 -6.94 -10.06 9.71
CA ALA A 194 -7.72 -9.36 10.73
C ALA A 194 -7.17 -9.65 12.14
N LEU A 195 -6.80 -10.90 12.43
CA LEU A 195 -6.18 -11.30 13.69
C LEU A 195 -4.80 -10.67 13.86
N ASP A 196 -3.97 -10.65 12.80
CA ASP A 196 -2.66 -9.99 12.80
C ASP A 196 -2.78 -8.50 13.14
N ILE A 197 -3.73 -7.79 12.52
CA ILE A 197 -3.98 -6.35 12.76
C ILE A 197 -4.37 -6.12 14.23
N SER A 198 -5.34 -6.90 14.75
CA SER A 198 -5.76 -6.79 16.14
C SER A 198 -4.62 -7.14 17.12
N ALA A 199 -3.77 -8.10 16.76
CA ALA A 199 -2.59 -8.45 17.55
C ALA A 199 -1.55 -7.32 17.58
N VAL A 200 -1.32 -6.63 16.44
CA VAL A 200 -0.48 -5.43 16.38
C VAL A 200 -0.99 -4.37 17.35
N ILE A 201 -2.26 -3.98 17.23
CA ILE A 201 -2.88 -2.97 18.11
C ILE A 201 -2.72 -3.34 19.59
N THR A 202 -2.91 -4.62 19.93
CA THR A 202 -2.78 -5.10 21.31
C THR A 202 -1.36 -5.04 21.85
N ASN A 203 -0.34 -5.28 21.00
CA ASN A 203 1.04 -5.45 21.46
C ASN A 203 1.90 -4.17 21.34
N ILE A 204 1.52 -3.20 20.54
CA ILE A 204 2.28 -1.93 20.37
C ILE A 204 2.60 -1.25 21.72
N PRO A 205 1.70 -1.18 22.71
CA PRO A 205 2.01 -0.56 24.00
C PRO A 205 3.16 -1.24 24.76
N SER A 206 3.44 -2.51 24.50
CA SER A 206 4.58 -3.19 25.15
C SER A 206 5.94 -2.60 24.76
N LEU A 207 6.03 -1.95 23.59
CA LEU A 207 7.26 -1.32 23.09
C LEU A 207 7.29 0.20 23.35
N PHE A 208 6.15 0.87 23.25
CA PHE A 208 6.07 2.33 23.31
C PHE A 208 5.47 2.88 24.61
N GLY A 209 4.81 2.03 25.43
CA GLY A 209 4.19 2.44 26.67
C GLY A 209 3.22 3.61 26.46
N GLU A 210 3.34 4.63 27.29
CA GLU A 210 2.55 5.87 27.23
C GLU A 210 2.84 6.77 26.03
N HIS A 211 3.86 6.43 25.23
CA HIS A 211 4.24 7.23 24.06
C HIS A 211 3.41 6.92 22.81
N VAL A 212 2.57 5.89 22.86
CA VAL A 212 1.56 5.64 21.84
C VAL A 212 0.16 5.94 22.38
N ASP A 213 -0.64 6.63 21.59
CA ASP A 213 -2.02 6.97 21.92
C ASP A 213 -2.96 5.90 21.35
N MET A 214 -3.46 5.07 22.23
CA MET A 214 -4.34 3.96 21.88
C MET A 214 -5.81 4.35 21.73
N GLU A 215 -6.16 5.61 22.00
CA GLU A 215 -7.51 6.17 21.78
C GLU A 215 -7.63 6.80 20.38
N ARG A 216 -6.53 6.81 19.60
CA ARG A 216 -6.49 7.37 18.25
C ARG A 216 -5.77 6.43 17.30
N ILE A 217 -6.52 5.54 16.65
CA ILE A 217 -5.98 4.49 15.79
C ILE A 217 -6.52 4.60 14.38
N GLY A 218 -5.63 4.92 13.44
CA GLY A 218 -5.92 4.90 12.01
C GLY A 218 -5.47 3.60 11.33
N PHE A 219 -6.04 3.34 10.17
CA PHE A 219 -5.68 2.21 9.35
C PHE A 219 -5.41 2.62 7.90
N VAL A 220 -4.32 2.14 7.32
CA VAL A 220 -4.01 2.24 5.89
C VAL A 220 -3.98 0.85 5.29
N GLY A 221 -4.72 0.62 4.22
CA GLY A 221 -4.68 -0.65 3.51
C GLY A 221 -4.57 -0.50 2.01
N SER A 222 -3.81 -1.39 1.38
CA SER A 222 -3.63 -1.41 -0.08
C SER A 222 -4.11 -2.74 -0.65
N SER A 223 -5.00 -2.72 -1.66
CA SER A 223 -5.48 -3.92 -2.35
C SER A 223 -6.12 -4.93 -1.36
N ARG A 224 -5.53 -6.11 -1.15
CA ARG A 224 -5.97 -7.07 -0.11
C ARG A 224 -5.89 -6.46 1.29
N GLY A 225 -4.90 -5.61 1.56
CA GLY A 225 -4.82 -4.84 2.80
C GLY A 225 -6.00 -3.87 2.95
N ALA A 226 -6.49 -3.27 1.85
CA ALA A 226 -7.70 -2.46 1.90
C ALA A 226 -8.95 -3.30 2.23
N ALA A 227 -9.06 -4.51 1.67
CA ALA A 227 -10.11 -5.44 2.06
C ALA A 227 -10.01 -5.84 3.55
N SER A 228 -8.77 -6.00 4.08
CA SER A 228 -8.57 -6.21 5.52
C SER A 228 -9.05 -5.01 6.34
N GLY A 229 -8.82 -3.77 5.85
CA GLY A 229 -9.37 -2.55 6.45
C GLY A 229 -10.90 -2.55 6.50
N LEU A 230 -11.55 -2.99 5.42
CA LEU A 230 -13.01 -3.15 5.42
C LEU A 230 -13.46 -4.20 6.47
N GLY A 231 -12.66 -5.28 6.62
CA GLY A 231 -12.92 -6.32 7.62
C GLY A 231 -12.77 -5.82 9.07
N VAL A 232 -11.68 -5.12 9.39
CA VAL A 232 -11.48 -4.59 10.75
C VAL A 232 -12.40 -3.42 11.06
N GLY A 233 -12.87 -2.68 10.03
CA GLY A 233 -13.82 -1.58 10.22
C GLY A 233 -15.27 -2.00 10.32
N GLY A 234 -15.69 -3.12 9.68
CA GLY A 234 -17.09 -3.51 9.60
C GLY A 234 -17.37 -5.00 9.86
N GLY A 235 -16.32 -5.80 10.04
CA GLY A 235 -16.45 -7.26 10.12
C GLY A 235 -16.72 -7.91 8.76
N SER A 236 -16.99 -9.20 8.77
CA SER A 236 -17.42 -9.95 7.60
C SER A 236 -18.94 -10.12 7.55
N THR A 237 -19.49 -10.39 6.35
CA THR A 237 -20.90 -10.72 6.21
C THR A 237 -21.18 -12.10 6.80
N GLU A 238 -22.40 -12.31 7.33
CA GLU A 238 -22.82 -13.62 7.81
C GLU A 238 -22.80 -14.68 6.70
N LEU A 239 -23.14 -14.29 5.46
CA LEU A 239 -23.12 -15.16 4.29
C LEU A 239 -21.73 -15.66 3.94
N SER A 240 -20.69 -14.90 4.25
CA SER A 240 -19.29 -15.30 3.97
C SER A 240 -18.80 -16.41 4.90
N LYS A 241 -19.42 -16.57 6.08
CA LYS A 241 -19.02 -17.51 7.14
C LYS A 241 -17.58 -17.33 7.64
N LEU A 242 -16.95 -16.17 7.36
CA LEU A 242 -15.56 -15.91 7.77
C LEU A 242 -15.45 -15.62 9.26
N GLY A 243 -16.50 -15.11 9.91
CA GLY A 243 -16.43 -14.80 11.34
C GLY A 243 -15.45 -13.70 11.72
N ILE A 244 -15.08 -12.81 10.77
CA ILE A 244 -14.25 -11.64 11.07
C ILE A 244 -15.10 -10.64 11.85
N ALA A 245 -14.67 -10.31 13.07
CA ALA A 245 -15.24 -9.23 13.86
C ALA A 245 -14.58 -7.90 13.53
N ALA A 246 -15.35 -6.82 13.56
CA ALA A 246 -14.77 -5.47 13.54
C ALA A 246 -13.94 -5.24 14.80
N ASP A 247 -12.82 -4.53 14.66
CA ASP A 247 -12.01 -4.08 15.79
C ASP A 247 -12.44 -2.66 16.16
N ALA A 248 -13.19 -2.53 17.24
CA ALA A 248 -13.77 -1.26 17.67
C ALA A 248 -12.75 -0.20 18.10
N ARG A 249 -11.47 -0.55 18.15
CA ARG A 249 -10.37 0.38 18.44
C ARG A 249 -9.94 1.20 17.22
N VAL A 250 -10.31 0.76 16.01
CA VAL A 250 -9.95 1.46 14.77
C VAL A 250 -10.92 2.63 14.55
N ASP A 251 -10.38 3.85 14.45
CA ASP A 251 -11.17 5.09 14.35
C ASP A 251 -11.31 5.62 12.92
N ALA A 252 -10.41 5.24 12.01
CA ALA A 252 -10.41 5.78 10.65
C ALA A 252 -9.77 4.84 9.63
N LEU A 253 -10.29 4.82 8.39
CA LEU A 253 -9.82 3.97 7.29
C LEU A 253 -9.34 4.79 6.08
N PHE A 254 -8.12 4.56 5.64
CA PHE A 254 -7.58 5.06 4.38
C PHE A 254 -7.25 3.88 3.46
N LEU A 255 -8.05 3.69 2.42
CA LEU A 255 -8.09 2.47 1.62
C LEU A 255 -7.65 2.76 0.18
N LEU A 256 -6.58 2.13 -0.26
CA LEU A 256 -6.02 2.24 -1.59
C LEU A 256 -6.44 1.05 -2.44
N THR A 257 -7.06 1.31 -3.60
CA THR A 257 -7.47 0.26 -4.53
C THR A 257 -8.35 -0.82 -3.89
N ALA A 258 -9.27 -0.37 -3.02
CA ALA A 258 -10.19 -1.25 -2.30
C ALA A 258 -11.14 -1.93 -3.29
N GLY A 259 -10.83 -3.14 -3.67
CA GLY A 259 -11.58 -3.88 -4.67
C GLY A 259 -11.21 -5.36 -4.67
N GLY A 260 -11.69 -6.08 -5.66
CA GLY A 260 -11.38 -7.48 -5.81
C GLY A 260 -12.29 -8.43 -5.01
N ARG A 261 -11.91 -9.69 -4.97
CA ARG A 261 -12.77 -10.80 -4.52
C ARG A 261 -13.05 -10.85 -3.04
N ALA A 262 -12.17 -10.28 -2.22
CA ALA A 262 -12.39 -10.23 -0.78
C ALA A 262 -13.47 -9.21 -0.39
N ASN A 263 -13.69 -8.18 -1.21
CA ASN A 263 -14.65 -7.12 -0.89
C ASN A 263 -16.07 -7.61 -0.61
N PRO A 264 -16.68 -8.47 -1.44
CA PRO A 264 -18.04 -8.95 -1.19
C PRO A 264 -18.20 -9.75 0.11
N LEU A 265 -17.09 -10.19 0.70
CA LEU A 265 -17.07 -10.94 1.95
C LEU A 265 -17.17 -10.03 3.18
N MET A 266 -16.94 -8.72 3.02
CA MET A 266 -16.89 -7.74 4.10
C MET A 266 -18.24 -7.03 4.28
N ASN A 267 -18.58 -6.68 5.52
CA ASN A 267 -19.81 -5.98 5.86
C ASN A 267 -19.63 -4.47 5.77
N HIS A 268 -19.68 -3.93 4.56
CA HIS A 268 -19.50 -2.50 4.28
C HIS A 268 -20.53 -1.63 5.03
N ALA A 269 -21.79 -2.11 5.17
CA ALA A 269 -22.84 -1.35 5.82
C ALA A 269 -22.61 -1.16 7.33
N ALA A 270 -21.78 -1.98 7.95
CA ALA A 270 -21.42 -1.83 9.35
C ALA A 270 -20.28 -0.81 9.57
N ILE A 271 -19.62 -0.34 8.52
CA ILE A 271 -18.56 0.66 8.62
C ILE A 271 -19.17 2.02 8.83
N THR A 272 -19.01 2.59 10.03
CA THR A 272 -19.54 3.91 10.42
C THR A 272 -18.43 4.94 10.68
N ILE A 273 -17.19 4.51 10.78
CA ILE A 273 -16.01 5.37 11.02
C ILE A 273 -15.60 6.13 9.76
N PRO A 274 -14.93 7.30 9.89
CA PRO A 274 -14.40 8.06 8.77
C PRO A 274 -13.61 7.20 7.80
N THR A 275 -13.94 7.29 6.50
CA THR A 275 -13.34 6.40 5.50
C THR A 275 -13.03 7.15 4.22
N VAL A 276 -11.78 7.04 3.77
CA VAL A 276 -11.33 7.49 2.45
C VAL A 276 -10.98 6.29 1.58
N GLN A 277 -11.48 6.26 0.35
CA GLN A 277 -11.04 5.32 -0.68
C GLN A 277 -10.40 6.06 -1.84
N VAL A 278 -9.21 5.61 -2.25
CA VAL A 278 -8.49 6.13 -3.42
C VAL A 278 -8.34 4.99 -4.42
N THR A 279 -8.69 5.25 -5.68
CA THR A 279 -8.55 4.28 -6.76
C THR A 279 -8.11 4.99 -8.04
N GLY A 280 -7.78 4.24 -9.08
CA GLY A 280 -7.37 4.79 -10.37
C GLY A 280 -8.29 4.38 -11.51
N THR A 281 -8.33 5.20 -12.57
CA THR A 281 -9.16 4.89 -13.75
C THR A 281 -8.64 3.67 -14.52
N ALA A 282 -7.35 3.36 -14.41
CA ALA A 282 -6.74 2.18 -14.99
C ALA A 282 -6.69 0.98 -14.02
N ASP A 283 -7.32 1.09 -12.84
CA ASP A 283 -7.41 -0.02 -11.90
C ASP A 283 -8.55 -0.96 -12.30
N ARG A 284 -8.22 -2.22 -12.53
CA ARG A 284 -9.20 -3.30 -12.81
C ARG A 284 -10.30 -3.42 -11.74
N ASN A 285 -10.00 -3.00 -10.51
CA ASN A 285 -10.94 -3.05 -9.39
C ASN A 285 -11.80 -1.78 -9.25
N LEU A 286 -11.71 -0.82 -10.17
CA LEU A 286 -12.44 0.46 -10.09
C LEU A 286 -13.93 0.26 -9.82
N GLY A 287 -14.59 -0.63 -10.58
CA GLY A 287 -16.02 -0.92 -10.40
C GLY A 287 -16.31 -1.48 -9.00
N ALA A 288 -15.50 -2.40 -8.52
CA ALA A 288 -15.64 -2.98 -7.19
C ALA A 288 -15.35 -1.95 -6.08
N SER A 289 -14.39 -1.06 -6.29
CA SER A 289 -14.10 0.04 -5.35
C SER A 289 -15.28 1.01 -5.23
N ARG A 290 -15.90 1.39 -6.35
CA ARG A 290 -17.09 2.26 -6.35
C ARG A 290 -18.28 1.60 -5.64
N THR A 291 -18.51 0.30 -5.91
CA THR A 291 -19.58 -0.47 -5.24
C THR A 291 -19.33 -0.57 -3.75
N SER A 292 -18.10 -0.85 -3.34
CA SER A 292 -17.68 -0.88 -1.93
C SER A 292 -17.94 0.46 -1.25
N PHE A 293 -17.47 1.55 -1.84
CA PHE A 293 -17.65 2.89 -1.30
C PHE A 293 -19.13 3.28 -1.14
N ALA A 294 -19.96 2.97 -2.13
CA ALA A 294 -21.38 3.25 -2.07
C ALA A 294 -22.08 2.52 -0.91
N ALA A 295 -21.61 1.30 -0.59
CA ALA A 295 -22.17 0.47 0.47
C ALA A 295 -21.71 0.85 1.89
N ILE A 296 -20.62 1.62 2.04
CA ILE A 296 -20.13 2.09 3.34
C ILE A 296 -21.14 3.09 3.94
N ASN A 297 -21.53 2.85 5.21
CA ASN A 297 -22.52 3.65 5.91
C ASN A 297 -21.91 4.74 6.83
N SER A 298 -20.65 5.09 6.62
CA SER A 298 -20.03 6.21 7.34
C SER A 298 -20.70 7.53 6.98
N THR A 299 -20.89 8.37 7.98
CA THR A 299 -21.35 9.77 7.77
C THR A 299 -20.24 10.65 7.21
N SER A 300 -18.98 10.28 7.40
CA SER A 300 -17.79 10.99 6.90
C SER A 300 -17.01 10.06 5.98
N LYS A 301 -17.22 10.20 4.66
CA LYS A 301 -16.51 9.38 3.67
C LYS A 301 -16.15 10.16 2.42
N ALA A 302 -15.00 9.81 1.81
CA ALA A 302 -14.55 10.38 0.56
C ALA A 302 -14.08 9.30 -0.42
N PHE A 303 -14.31 9.55 -1.72
CA PHE A 303 -13.82 8.73 -2.82
C PHE A 303 -13.02 9.60 -3.77
N VAL A 304 -11.79 9.19 -4.04
CA VAL A 304 -10.88 9.92 -4.94
C VAL A 304 -10.47 8.99 -6.08
N GLU A 305 -10.76 9.41 -7.29
CA GLU A 305 -10.42 8.68 -8.50
C GLU A 305 -9.34 9.40 -9.28
N VAL A 306 -8.17 8.77 -9.39
CA VAL A 306 -6.98 9.34 -10.02
C VAL A 306 -6.88 8.89 -11.47
N THR A 307 -6.82 9.84 -12.38
CA THR A 307 -6.74 9.61 -13.83
C THR A 307 -5.43 8.87 -14.18
N GLY A 308 -5.54 7.78 -14.93
CA GLY A 308 -4.41 7.01 -15.40
C GLY A 308 -3.68 6.18 -14.32
N ALA A 309 -4.07 6.31 -13.05
CA ALA A 309 -3.48 5.48 -12.01
C ALA A 309 -3.98 4.02 -12.12
N TRP A 310 -3.06 3.10 -11.91
CA TRP A 310 -3.34 1.65 -12.00
C TRP A 310 -3.15 0.98 -10.64
N HIS A 311 -3.60 -0.26 -10.54
CA HIS A 311 -3.68 -1.00 -9.28
C HIS A 311 -2.37 -1.01 -8.50
N ARG A 312 -1.27 -1.44 -9.14
CA ARG A 312 0.04 -1.57 -8.48
C ARG A 312 0.65 -0.21 -8.14
N GLY A 313 0.44 0.81 -8.98
CA GLY A 313 0.93 2.17 -8.72
C GLY A 313 0.35 2.79 -7.45
N LEU A 314 -0.93 2.53 -7.16
CA LEU A 314 -1.55 2.96 -5.90
C LEU A 314 -1.24 2.02 -4.74
N SER A 315 -1.04 0.73 -4.97
CA SER A 315 -0.81 -0.24 -3.90
C SER A 315 0.65 -0.41 -3.49
N SER A 316 1.61 0.16 -4.24
CA SER A 316 3.04 0.08 -3.91
C SER A 316 3.74 1.40 -4.26
N ASP A 317 4.18 2.17 -3.27
CA ASP A 317 4.91 3.43 -3.47
C ASP A 317 6.41 3.27 -3.67
N SER A 318 6.93 2.09 -3.41
CA SER A 318 8.34 1.72 -3.63
C SER A 318 8.53 0.84 -4.88
N TYR A 319 7.54 0.80 -5.78
CA TYR A 319 7.59 -0.06 -6.95
C TYR A 319 8.85 0.18 -7.82
N CYS A 320 9.18 1.44 -8.07
CA CYS A 320 10.33 1.79 -8.90
C CYS A 320 11.65 1.44 -8.22
N GLU A 321 11.78 1.66 -6.91
CA GLU A 321 12.95 1.27 -6.12
C GLU A 321 13.15 -0.24 -6.12
N GLN A 322 12.07 -1.00 -5.97
CA GLN A 322 12.12 -2.47 -6.04
C GLN A 322 12.56 -2.94 -7.44
N MET A 323 12.02 -2.33 -8.51
CA MET A 323 12.43 -2.64 -9.89
C MET A 323 13.91 -2.32 -10.12
N GLN A 324 14.39 -1.19 -9.63
CA GLN A 324 15.79 -0.81 -9.75
C GLN A 324 16.71 -1.74 -8.95
N ALA A 325 16.29 -2.16 -7.75
CA ALA A 325 17.09 -3.06 -6.91
C ALA A 325 17.29 -4.46 -7.52
N VAL A 326 16.39 -4.92 -8.38
CA VAL A 326 16.57 -6.20 -9.11
C VAL A 326 17.37 -6.03 -10.42
N GLY A 327 17.61 -4.81 -10.86
CA GLY A 327 18.30 -4.49 -12.12
C GLY A 327 19.68 -5.13 -12.27
N PRO A 328 20.61 -5.09 -11.27
CA PRO A 328 21.94 -5.70 -11.39
C PRO A 328 21.90 -7.20 -11.64
N ILE A 329 20.97 -7.88 -10.98
CA ILE A 329 20.80 -9.33 -11.13
C ILE A 329 20.24 -9.65 -12.50
N ALA A 330 19.34 -8.81 -12.96
CA ALA A 330 18.73 -8.89 -14.25
C ALA A 330 19.77 -8.71 -15.39
N GLN A 331 20.69 -7.79 -15.25
CA GLN A 331 21.78 -7.57 -16.21
C GLN A 331 22.77 -8.74 -16.26
N SER A 332 23.08 -9.33 -15.09
CA SER A 332 24.01 -10.45 -15.00
C SER A 332 23.43 -11.78 -15.45
N ASN A 333 22.11 -11.93 -15.43
CA ASN A 333 21.43 -13.16 -15.81
C ASN A 333 20.07 -12.87 -16.50
N PRO A 334 20.08 -12.58 -17.80
CA PRO A 334 18.85 -12.33 -18.56
C PRO A 334 17.82 -13.47 -18.51
N ALA A 335 18.29 -14.72 -18.39
CA ALA A 335 17.38 -15.87 -18.24
C ALA A 335 16.60 -15.85 -16.92
N ALA A 336 17.20 -15.30 -15.85
CA ALA A 336 16.53 -15.10 -14.57
C ALA A 336 15.34 -14.15 -14.69
N ILE A 337 15.42 -13.16 -15.57
CA ILE A 337 14.36 -12.18 -15.79
C ILE A 337 13.22 -12.77 -16.60
N LEU A 338 13.53 -13.51 -17.63
CA LEU A 338 12.50 -14.22 -18.37
C LEU A 338 11.75 -15.18 -17.47
N ASP A 339 12.45 -15.83 -16.53
CA ASP A 339 11.83 -16.70 -15.53
C ASP A 339 11.08 -15.91 -14.47
N LEU A 340 11.56 -14.72 -14.08
CA LEU A 340 10.88 -13.79 -13.17
C LEU A 340 9.62 -13.20 -13.81
N HIS A 341 9.69 -12.86 -15.09
CA HIS A 341 8.54 -12.39 -15.86
C HIS A 341 7.52 -13.52 -16.07
N SER A 342 7.99 -14.70 -16.40
CA SER A 342 7.17 -15.91 -16.44
C SER A 342 6.55 -16.21 -15.08
N LEU A 343 7.29 -15.98 -13.99
CA LEU A 343 6.83 -16.13 -12.62
C LEU A 343 5.80 -15.06 -12.24
N GLN A 344 6.05 -13.80 -12.55
CA GLN A 344 5.08 -12.72 -12.36
C GLN A 344 3.83 -12.94 -13.21
N ASN A 345 3.98 -13.34 -14.44
CA ASN A 345 2.87 -13.67 -15.31
C ASN A 345 2.17 -14.97 -14.86
N LEU A 346 2.92 -15.97 -14.43
CA LEU A 346 2.36 -17.23 -13.91
C LEU A 346 1.67 -17.02 -12.54
N LEU A 347 2.21 -16.17 -11.67
CA LEU A 347 1.64 -15.85 -10.35
C LEU A 347 0.56 -14.78 -10.41
N LEU A 348 0.53 -13.93 -11.43
CA LEU A 348 -0.36 -12.78 -11.54
C LEU A 348 -1.26 -12.81 -12.77
N SER A 349 -1.07 -13.75 -13.69
CA SER A 349 -1.64 -13.69 -15.05
C SER A 349 -2.48 -14.86 -15.55
N PRO A 350 -2.59 -16.02 -14.96
CA PRO A 350 -3.24 -17.11 -15.71
C PRO A 350 -4.72 -16.94 -15.94
N ILE A 351 -5.35 -15.85 -15.50
CA ILE A 351 -6.74 -16.06 -15.14
C ILE A 351 -7.64 -14.90 -15.48
N LEU A 352 -7.06 -13.83 -15.99
CA LEU A 352 -7.85 -12.71 -16.50
C LEU A 352 -7.41 -12.38 -17.93
N PRO A 353 -8.07 -12.92 -18.95
CA PRO A 353 -7.86 -12.47 -20.32
C PRO A 353 -8.13 -10.96 -20.38
N GLY A 354 -7.11 -10.18 -20.67
CA GLY A 354 -7.17 -8.72 -20.77
C GLY A 354 -6.43 -7.92 -19.71
N ASP A 355 -5.97 -8.55 -18.61
CA ASP A 355 -5.42 -7.81 -17.45
C ASP A 355 -3.89 -7.74 -17.40
N THR A 356 -3.21 -8.51 -18.22
CA THR A 356 -1.75 -8.66 -18.14
C THR A 356 -0.95 -7.51 -18.73
N LEU A 357 -1.56 -6.75 -19.62
CA LEU A 357 -0.95 -5.61 -20.29
C LEU A 357 -1.48 -4.28 -19.77
N SER A 358 -2.64 -4.25 -19.14
CA SER A 358 -3.25 -3.03 -18.61
C SER A 358 -2.70 -2.60 -17.26
N SER A 359 -1.93 -3.45 -16.57
CA SER A 359 -1.31 -3.09 -15.30
C SER A 359 -0.09 -2.18 -15.44
N GLY A 360 0.25 -1.76 -16.65
CA GLY A 360 1.42 -0.97 -16.94
C GLY A 360 2.73 -1.73 -16.71
N THR A 361 3.70 -1.50 -17.55
CA THR A 361 5.08 -1.93 -17.35
C THR A 361 5.84 -0.89 -16.51
N ALA A 362 7.03 -1.20 -16.05
CA ALA A 362 7.91 -0.18 -15.45
C ALA A 362 8.14 1.02 -16.40
N LEU A 363 8.08 0.80 -17.72
CA LEU A 363 8.11 1.83 -18.73
C LEU A 363 7.02 2.87 -18.57
N ASP A 364 5.83 2.46 -18.12
CA ASP A 364 4.66 3.34 -18.11
C ASP A 364 4.64 4.28 -16.91
N HIS A 365 5.54 4.09 -15.92
CA HIS A 365 5.25 4.64 -14.60
C HIS A 365 6.45 5.13 -13.81
N CYS A 366 7.65 4.62 -14.09
CA CYS A 366 8.85 5.08 -13.40
C CYS A 366 9.54 6.19 -14.19
N PRO A 367 10.09 7.22 -13.52
CA PRO A 367 10.90 8.23 -14.18
C PRO A 367 12.09 7.62 -14.93
N TYR A 368 12.51 8.23 -16.03
CA TYR A 368 13.60 7.71 -16.89
C TYR A 368 14.87 7.42 -16.12
N GLU A 369 15.23 8.25 -15.15
CA GLU A 369 16.41 8.07 -14.31
C GLU A 369 16.41 6.75 -13.53
N PHE A 370 15.23 6.18 -13.23
CA PHE A 370 15.13 4.86 -12.62
C PHE A 370 15.57 3.72 -13.56
N PHE A 371 15.63 3.99 -14.86
CA PHE A 371 16.09 2.99 -15.83
C PHE A 371 17.59 3.02 -16.07
N VAL A 372 18.27 4.13 -15.75
CA VAL A 372 19.68 4.34 -16.05
C VAL A 372 20.57 4.57 -14.83
N GLU A 373 19.97 5.00 -13.69
CA GLU A 373 20.72 5.36 -12.48
C GLU A 373 20.09 4.72 -11.23
N PRO A 374 20.88 4.22 -10.25
CA PRO A 374 22.33 3.98 -10.29
C PRO A 374 22.70 2.74 -11.12
N VAL A 375 21.73 1.96 -11.56
CA VAL A 375 21.90 0.75 -12.37
C VAL A 375 21.05 0.85 -13.61
N ASP A 376 21.65 0.64 -14.77
CA ASP A 376 20.92 0.64 -16.03
C ASP A 376 20.06 -0.61 -16.17
N ILE A 377 18.74 -0.45 -16.03
CA ILE A 377 17.77 -1.53 -16.20
C ILE A 377 17.12 -1.57 -17.60
N ARG A 378 17.53 -0.68 -18.53
CA ARG A 378 16.98 -0.65 -19.91
C ARG A 378 17.09 -2.01 -20.62
N PRO A 379 18.20 -2.78 -20.48
CA PRO A 379 18.25 -4.11 -21.06
C PRO A 379 17.19 -5.07 -20.52
N VAL A 380 16.84 -4.93 -19.23
CA VAL A 380 15.81 -5.74 -18.57
C VAL A 380 14.46 -5.40 -19.15
N VAL A 381 14.15 -4.12 -19.21
CA VAL A 381 12.88 -3.65 -19.76
C VAL A 381 12.76 -4.06 -21.22
N PHE A 382 13.83 -3.92 -22.01
CA PHE A 382 13.84 -4.38 -23.39
C PHE A 382 13.55 -5.88 -23.53
N LEU A 383 14.17 -6.72 -22.70
CA LEU A 383 13.90 -8.17 -22.70
C LEU A 383 12.46 -8.50 -22.34
N GLN A 384 11.83 -7.68 -21.48
CA GLN A 384 10.44 -7.89 -21.07
C GLN A 384 9.41 -7.38 -22.10
N THR A 385 9.72 -6.27 -22.76
CA THR A 385 8.75 -5.52 -23.57
C THR A 385 9.08 -5.50 -25.05
N GLY A 386 10.34 -5.81 -25.43
CA GLY A 386 10.86 -5.62 -26.78
C GLY A 386 11.09 -4.16 -27.19
N VAL A 387 10.97 -3.21 -26.24
CA VAL A 387 11.12 -1.77 -26.48
C VAL A 387 12.31 -1.22 -25.73
N TRP A 388 13.20 -0.52 -26.42
CA TRP A 388 14.28 0.22 -25.79
C TRP A 388 13.76 1.50 -25.16
N VAL A 389 14.11 1.70 -23.89
CA VAL A 389 13.74 2.90 -23.13
C VAL A 389 14.63 4.07 -23.52
N THR A 390 14.00 5.16 -23.93
CA THR A 390 14.63 6.45 -24.18
C THR A 390 13.81 7.54 -23.48
N PRO A 391 14.36 8.76 -23.26
CA PRO A 391 13.57 9.85 -22.66
C PRO A 391 12.29 10.15 -23.42
N ASP A 392 12.28 9.92 -24.73
CA ASP A 392 11.15 10.26 -25.60
C ASP A 392 10.03 9.21 -25.59
N ASN A 393 10.31 7.99 -25.13
CA ASN A 393 9.34 6.91 -25.08
C ASN A 393 8.99 6.44 -23.66
N VAL A 394 9.48 7.14 -22.65
CA VAL A 394 8.94 6.98 -21.29
C VAL A 394 7.52 7.56 -21.28
N PRO A 395 6.50 6.78 -20.96
CA PRO A 395 5.13 7.21 -21.11
C PRO A 395 4.76 8.43 -20.27
N THR A 396 3.81 9.17 -20.78
CA THR A 396 3.20 10.34 -20.12
C THR A 396 2.11 9.96 -19.09
N SER A 397 2.03 8.68 -18.69
CA SER A 397 1.14 8.26 -17.61
C SER A 397 1.53 8.96 -16.30
N ILE A 398 0.61 8.97 -15.34
CA ILE A 398 0.87 9.60 -14.05
C ILE A 398 2.13 8.98 -13.42
N GLU A 399 3.17 9.78 -13.25
CA GLU A 399 4.44 9.30 -12.72
C GLU A 399 4.28 8.78 -11.27
N MET A 400 5.03 7.74 -10.93
CA MET A 400 5.02 7.18 -9.57
C MET A 400 5.34 8.20 -8.49
N ARG A 401 6.24 9.15 -8.75
CA ARG A 401 6.56 10.24 -7.81
C ARG A 401 5.35 11.12 -7.54
N LEU A 402 4.62 11.51 -8.60
CA LEU A 402 3.42 12.32 -8.47
C LEU A 402 2.34 11.54 -7.72
N LEU A 403 2.08 10.30 -8.12
CA LEU A 403 1.07 9.43 -7.51
C LEU A 403 1.37 9.17 -6.02
N SER A 404 2.63 8.89 -5.68
CA SER A 404 3.08 8.75 -4.30
C SER A 404 2.87 10.04 -3.50
N THR A 405 3.21 11.20 -4.09
CA THR A 405 3.02 12.51 -3.45
C THR A 405 1.54 12.82 -3.19
N MET A 406 0.68 12.60 -4.19
CA MET A 406 -0.77 12.77 -4.06
C MET A 406 -1.34 11.93 -2.91
N ARG A 407 -1.01 10.64 -2.90
CA ARG A 407 -1.45 9.69 -1.87
C ARG A 407 -0.97 10.09 -0.47
N ASN A 408 0.32 10.44 -0.34
CA ASN A 408 0.91 10.80 0.94
C ASN A 408 0.28 12.08 1.51
N ASN A 409 0.06 13.09 0.68
CA ASN A 409 -0.57 14.33 1.09
C ASN A 409 -2.04 14.11 1.49
N LEU A 410 -2.76 13.27 0.74
CA LEU A 410 -4.15 12.95 1.04
C LEU A 410 -4.28 12.19 2.37
N ALA A 411 -3.42 11.18 2.60
CA ALA A 411 -3.40 10.44 3.86
C ALA A 411 -3.04 11.33 5.05
N ARG A 412 -2.04 12.22 4.89
CA ARG A 412 -1.66 13.19 5.91
C ARG A 412 -2.82 14.10 6.30
N ALA A 413 -3.49 14.68 5.31
CA ALA A 413 -4.61 15.59 5.57
C ALA A 413 -5.77 14.86 6.25
N PHE A 414 -6.10 13.66 5.77
CA PHE A 414 -7.16 12.84 6.35
C PHE A 414 -6.90 12.48 7.82
N PHE A 415 -5.75 11.88 8.13
CA PHE A 415 -5.44 11.51 9.50
C PHE A 415 -5.17 12.73 10.39
N GLY A 416 -4.68 13.84 9.82
CA GLY A 416 -4.52 15.10 10.54
C GLY A 416 -5.84 15.63 11.07
N ASP A 417 -6.90 15.55 10.27
CA ASP A 417 -8.26 15.97 10.65
C ASP A 417 -8.93 14.96 11.61
N VAL A 418 -8.99 13.68 11.21
CA VAL A 418 -9.81 12.69 11.94
C VAL A 418 -9.18 12.17 13.22
N LEU A 419 -7.85 12.21 13.36
CA LEU A 419 -7.12 11.82 14.57
C LEU A 419 -6.63 13.03 15.38
N ASP A 420 -7.04 14.24 15.03
CA ASP A 420 -6.77 15.52 15.74
C ASP A 420 -5.29 15.71 16.10
N VAL A 421 -4.40 15.50 15.14
CA VAL A 421 -2.95 15.60 15.38
C VAL A 421 -2.46 17.06 15.31
N ARG A 422 -3.17 17.94 14.62
CA ARG A 422 -2.70 19.31 14.37
C ARG A 422 -3.73 20.43 14.46
N GLY A 423 -5.01 20.18 14.60
CA GLY A 423 -6.02 21.25 14.72
C GLY A 423 -6.10 22.22 13.52
N ASP A 424 -5.38 21.91 12.44
CA ASP A 424 -5.31 22.73 11.25
C ASP A 424 -6.23 22.13 10.18
N ASP A 425 -6.75 22.93 9.30
CA ASP A 425 -7.55 22.69 8.11
C ASP A 425 -8.36 21.39 8.04
N SER A 426 -9.67 21.51 7.90
CA SER A 426 -10.53 20.34 7.71
C SER A 426 -10.10 19.56 6.45
N PHE A 427 -10.19 18.23 6.51
CA PHE A 427 -9.92 17.37 5.36
C PHE A 427 -10.79 17.75 4.14
N ALA A 428 -12.03 18.16 4.40
CA ALA A 428 -12.93 18.64 3.35
C ALA A 428 -12.37 19.88 2.63
N GLU A 429 -11.90 20.86 3.37
CA GLU A 429 -11.32 22.07 2.80
C GLU A 429 -10.06 21.77 2.00
N TYR A 430 -9.16 20.95 2.58
CA TYR A 430 -7.97 20.49 1.87
C TYR A 430 -8.31 19.78 0.57
N LEU A 431 -9.23 18.81 0.59
CA LEU A 431 -9.59 17.99 -0.57
C LEU A 431 -10.24 18.82 -1.68
N LEU A 432 -11.15 19.72 -1.31
CA LEU A 432 -11.93 20.49 -2.29
C LEU A 432 -11.19 21.73 -2.83
N ARG A 433 -10.22 22.24 -2.11
CA ARG A 433 -9.47 23.43 -2.51
C ARG A 433 -8.03 23.08 -2.89
N GLU A 434 -7.20 22.80 -1.92
CA GLU A 434 -5.76 22.66 -2.16
C GLU A 434 -5.40 21.43 -2.99
N PHE A 435 -6.01 20.29 -2.71
CA PHE A 435 -5.74 19.06 -3.44
C PHE A 435 -6.26 19.14 -4.87
N GLN A 436 -7.44 19.72 -5.09
CA GLN A 436 -7.97 19.92 -6.43
C GLN A 436 -7.21 21.02 -7.21
N GLU A 437 -6.81 22.11 -6.56
CA GLU A 437 -5.99 23.14 -7.20
C GLU A 437 -4.66 22.54 -7.68
N LYS A 438 -4.03 21.74 -6.83
CA LYS A 438 -2.72 21.15 -7.13
C LYS A 438 -2.78 19.95 -8.09
N TYR A 439 -3.80 19.12 -7.99
CA TYR A 439 -3.87 17.83 -8.70
C TYR A 439 -5.11 17.64 -9.55
N GLY A 440 -5.99 18.64 -9.69
CA GLY A 440 -7.27 18.50 -10.38
C GLY A 440 -7.17 17.97 -11.81
N GLY A 441 -6.10 18.31 -12.55
CA GLY A 441 -5.81 17.77 -13.87
C GLY A 441 -5.54 16.25 -13.88
N ASN A 442 -5.25 15.65 -12.72
CA ASN A 442 -4.99 14.23 -12.54
C ASN A 442 -6.15 13.49 -11.85
N LEU A 443 -7.30 14.14 -11.69
CA LEU A 443 -8.45 13.56 -11.02
C LEU A 443 -9.62 13.39 -12.00
N THR A 444 -10.25 12.22 -11.97
CA THR A 444 -11.48 11.95 -12.74
C THR A 444 -12.73 12.23 -11.90
N ALA A 445 -12.69 11.87 -10.62
CA ALA A 445 -13.81 12.10 -9.71
C ALA A 445 -13.32 12.31 -8.28
N VAL A 446 -14.04 13.18 -7.57
CA VAL A 446 -13.93 13.34 -6.11
C VAL A 446 -15.34 13.37 -5.56
N GLU A 447 -15.67 12.43 -4.67
CA GLU A 447 -16.93 12.41 -3.94
C GLU A 447 -16.62 12.62 -2.46
N LEU A 448 -17.32 13.53 -1.82
CA LEU A 448 -17.12 13.88 -0.41
C LEU A 448 -18.47 13.94 0.31
N GLN A 449 -18.54 13.35 1.49
CA GLN A 449 -19.72 13.40 2.35
C GLN A 449 -19.27 13.57 3.80
N GLY A 450 -19.87 14.54 4.51
CA GLY A 450 -19.88 14.64 5.96
C GLY A 450 -18.61 15.06 6.68
N PHE A 451 -17.50 15.26 6.01
CA PHE A 451 -16.34 15.96 6.61
C PHE A 451 -16.66 17.44 6.80
N ARG A 452 -16.16 18.04 7.86
CA ARG A 452 -16.39 19.45 8.22
C ARG A 452 -15.31 20.36 7.64
#